data_0572cd5b10ffe3ca0de9e2d3d29e9db1
#
_entry.id   0572cd5b10ffe3ca0de9e2d3d29e9db1
#
_cell.length_a   1.000
_cell.length_b   1.000
_cell.length_c   1.000
_cell.angle_alpha   90.00
_cell.angle_beta   90.00
_cell.angle_gamma   90.00
#
_symmetry.space_group_name_H-M   'P 1'
#
loop_
_entity.id
_entity.type
_entity.pdbx_description
1 polymer ?
#
loop_
_entity_poly.entity_id
_entity_poly.type
_entity_poly.pdbx_seq_one_letter_code
_entity_poly.pdbx_strand_id
1 'polypeptide(L)'
;DAESTPFDNVDEAADFPEMDEPEFLPIEYKVKKKGGILKMTAELLEDTASNIMAYINKWIAKKTKATRNAMILKTLDAMTKGKEVTIENLDSLKDIFNEQLDPAIADNAVVITNQSGFNYLDKLKDKDGNYILQKDPTQQTKGKMLFGEYPIIKLSKKTLASEKIMNTDGHTIDGYKHPIFCGDLKEAVTLFDRNVLTIDLNDKGAGLWDKDMTGIKVRDRFDVQPVDKGAVIKGQITEVING
;
A
#
# COMPACT_ATOMS: atom_id res chain seq x y z
N ASP A 1 -2.89 -18.30 9.92
CA ASP A 1 -3.32 -19.56 9.29
C ASP A 1 -4.35 -20.20 10.14
N ALA A 2 -5.59 -20.00 9.77
CA ALA A 2 -6.71 -20.61 10.46
C ALA A 2 -7.27 -21.80 9.67
N GLU A 3 -6.41 -22.69 9.24
CA GLU A 3 -6.85 -24.09 9.14
C GLU A 3 -6.95 -24.62 10.58
N SER A 4 -8.01 -24.19 11.27
CA SER A 4 -8.37 -24.79 12.55
C SER A 4 -8.77 -26.23 12.30
N THR A 5 -7.83 -27.13 12.47
CA THR A 5 -8.13 -28.57 12.58
C THR A 5 -9.19 -28.71 13.67
N PRO A 6 -10.36 -29.29 13.39
CA PRO A 6 -11.35 -29.46 14.41
C PRO A 6 -10.82 -30.39 15.53
N PHE A 7 -11.23 -30.16 16.75
CA PHE A 7 -10.85 -31.05 17.86
C PHE A 7 -11.36 -32.46 17.59
N ASP A 8 -10.56 -33.44 17.95
CA ASP A 8 -10.96 -34.83 17.92
C ASP A 8 -12.05 -35.12 18.96
N ASN A 9 -12.96 -36.04 18.62
CA ASN A 9 -13.94 -36.50 19.59
C ASN A 9 -13.27 -37.36 20.64
N VAL A 10 -13.54 -37.08 21.90
CA VAL A 10 -13.02 -37.85 23.04
C VAL A 10 -14.19 -38.55 23.69
N ASP A 11 -14.13 -39.91 23.78
CA ASP A 11 -15.13 -40.69 24.45
C ASP A 11 -15.10 -40.49 25.96
N GLU A 12 -16.20 -40.79 26.65
CA GLU A 12 -16.31 -40.67 28.09
C GLU A 12 -15.28 -41.56 28.78
N ALA A 13 -14.44 -40.95 29.65
CA ALA A 13 -13.30 -41.59 30.34
C ALA A 13 -12.12 -42.04 29.47
N ALA A 14 -12.03 -41.53 28.22
CA ALA A 14 -10.83 -41.71 27.39
C ALA A 14 -9.78 -40.59 27.64
N ASP A 15 -8.52 -40.90 27.36
CA ASP A 15 -7.43 -39.89 27.42
C ASP A 15 -7.59 -38.85 26.27
N PHE A 16 -7.32 -37.59 26.56
CA PHE A 16 -7.29 -36.54 25.54
C PHE A 16 -6.08 -36.73 24.61
N PRO A 17 -6.28 -36.68 23.28
CA PRO A 17 -5.17 -36.69 22.35
C PRO A 17 -4.34 -35.41 22.46
N GLU A 18 -3.06 -35.50 22.15
CA GLU A 18 -2.21 -34.32 22.01
C GLU A 18 -2.66 -33.51 20.80
N MET A 19 -2.83 -32.19 20.97
CA MET A 19 -3.14 -31.26 19.90
C MET A 19 -1.86 -30.76 19.24
N ASP A 20 -1.98 -30.41 17.95
CA ASP A 20 -0.87 -29.74 17.27
C ASP A 20 -0.55 -28.40 17.94
N GLU A 21 0.73 -28.13 18.15
CA GLU A 21 1.18 -26.88 18.73
C GLU A 21 1.12 -25.75 17.65
N PRO A 22 0.63 -24.55 18.02
CA PRO A 22 0.65 -23.43 17.10
C PRO A 22 2.09 -23.04 16.73
N GLU A 23 2.39 -22.96 15.45
CA GLU A 23 3.71 -22.58 14.95
C GLU A 23 3.92 -21.07 15.05
N PHE A 24 4.85 -20.65 15.91
CA PHE A 24 5.24 -19.24 16.06
C PHE A 24 6.46 -18.92 15.21
N LEU A 25 6.25 -18.20 14.10
CA LEU A 25 7.34 -17.73 13.26
C LEU A 25 7.81 -16.34 13.74
N PRO A 26 9.07 -16.20 14.19
CA PRO A 26 9.59 -14.90 14.61
C PRO A 26 9.75 -13.96 13.42
N ILE A 27 9.24 -12.73 13.54
CA ILE A 27 9.43 -11.69 12.55
C ILE A 27 10.63 -10.84 12.95
N GLU A 28 11.72 -10.94 12.18
CA GLU A 28 12.89 -10.10 12.36
C GLU A 28 12.68 -8.74 11.69
N TYR A 29 12.88 -7.65 12.42
CA TYR A 29 12.81 -6.29 11.89
C TYR A 29 14.06 -5.48 12.22
N LYS A 30 14.46 -4.60 11.30
CA LYS A 30 15.61 -3.70 11.46
C LYS A 30 15.21 -2.26 11.16
N VAL A 31 14.90 -1.53 12.21
CA VAL A 31 14.49 -0.12 12.09
C VAL A 31 15.60 0.72 11.48
N LYS A 32 15.32 1.32 10.33
CA LYS A 32 16.22 2.21 9.61
C LYS A 32 15.81 3.67 9.81
N LYS A 33 16.82 4.54 9.98
CA LYS A 33 16.63 5.97 10.05
C LYS A 33 16.41 6.55 8.64
N LYS A 34 15.35 7.34 8.47
CA LYS A 34 15.01 8.09 7.26
C LYS A 34 14.84 9.55 7.62
N GLY A 35 15.27 10.44 6.78
CA GLY A 35 15.15 11.88 7.06
C GLY A 35 15.91 12.74 6.08
N GLY A 36 15.91 14.03 6.35
CA GLY A 36 16.62 15.03 5.57
C GLY A 36 16.71 16.36 6.30
N ILE A 37 17.46 17.27 5.73
CA ILE A 37 17.60 18.64 6.24
C ILE A 37 17.07 19.59 5.15
N LEU A 38 16.13 20.45 5.55
CA LEU A 38 15.69 21.60 4.78
C LEU A 38 16.39 22.84 5.33
N LYS A 39 17.06 23.62 4.48
CA LYS A 39 17.71 24.88 4.85
C LYS A 39 16.87 26.03 4.35
N MET A 40 16.67 27.04 5.19
CA MET A 40 15.90 28.24 4.90
C MET A 40 16.66 29.48 5.39
N THR A 41 16.50 30.61 4.71
CA THR A 41 17.07 31.90 5.16
C THR A 41 16.26 32.44 6.34
N ALA A 42 16.91 33.17 7.23
CA ALA A 42 16.25 33.83 8.37
C ALA A 42 15.19 34.83 7.90
N GLU A 43 15.49 35.63 6.87
CA GLU A 43 14.54 36.57 6.24
C GLU A 43 13.23 35.91 5.84
N LEU A 44 13.30 34.72 5.18
CA LEU A 44 12.11 33.99 4.76
C LEU A 44 11.27 33.52 5.96
N LEU A 45 11.91 33.18 7.06
CA LEU A 45 11.22 32.77 8.30
C LEU A 45 10.62 33.98 9.04
N GLU A 46 11.28 35.15 9.03
CA GLU A 46 10.83 36.36 9.71
C GLU A 46 9.65 37.03 8.99
N ASP A 47 9.74 37.19 7.67
CA ASP A 47 8.73 37.90 6.88
C ASP A 47 7.37 37.20 6.84
N THR A 48 7.34 35.88 7.01
CA THR A 48 6.12 35.08 6.86
C THR A 48 6.00 33.93 7.89
N ALA A 49 6.60 34.11 9.05
CA ALA A 49 6.87 33.05 10.03
C ALA A 49 5.70 32.07 10.32
N SER A 50 4.49 32.57 10.56
CA SER A 50 3.36 31.70 10.92
C SER A 50 2.85 30.85 9.74
N ASN A 51 2.79 31.40 8.54
CA ASN A 51 2.27 30.72 7.36
C ASN A 51 3.29 29.73 6.77
N ILE A 52 4.58 30.07 6.78
CA ILE A 52 5.65 29.22 6.24
C ILE A 52 5.85 27.99 7.12
N MET A 53 5.90 28.12 8.44
CA MET A 53 6.06 26.96 9.32
C MET A 53 4.86 26.01 9.23
N ALA A 54 3.64 26.53 9.12
CA ALA A 54 2.45 25.72 8.89
C ALA A 54 2.50 24.96 7.55
N TYR A 55 2.98 25.62 6.50
CA TYR A 55 3.19 24.99 5.20
C TYR A 55 4.25 23.89 5.24
N ILE A 56 5.40 24.16 5.87
CA ILE A 56 6.49 23.20 6.04
C ILE A 56 6.02 21.97 6.80
N ASN A 57 5.31 22.15 7.91
CA ASN A 57 4.77 21.03 8.68
C ASN A 57 3.81 20.15 7.85
N LYS A 58 2.93 20.75 7.05
CA LYS A 58 2.07 20.02 6.11
C LYS A 58 2.88 19.31 5.04
N TRP A 59 3.92 19.94 4.51
CA TRP A 59 4.80 19.34 3.51
C TRP A 59 5.58 18.15 4.08
N ILE A 60 6.15 18.29 5.29
CA ILE A 60 6.84 17.21 6.02
C ILE A 60 5.88 16.03 6.24
N ALA A 61 4.67 16.29 6.74
CA ALA A 61 3.67 15.25 6.96
C ALA A 61 3.31 14.48 5.66
N LYS A 62 3.14 15.21 4.55
CA LYS A 62 2.91 14.58 3.23
C LYS A 62 4.10 13.74 2.79
N LYS A 63 5.33 14.23 2.97
CA LYS A 63 6.56 13.52 2.59
C LYS A 63 6.77 12.27 3.44
N THR A 64 6.50 12.34 4.73
CA THR A 64 6.55 11.20 5.66
C THR A 64 5.54 10.13 5.24
N LYS A 65 4.29 10.51 4.99
CA LYS A 65 3.25 9.60 4.50
C LYS A 65 3.66 8.95 3.19
N ALA A 66 4.20 9.72 2.23
CA ALA A 66 4.68 9.18 0.96
C ALA A 66 5.83 8.18 1.14
N THR A 67 6.75 8.45 2.08
CA THR A 67 7.88 7.56 2.39
C THR A 67 7.39 6.24 3.00
N ARG A 68 6.45 6.29 3.96
CA ARG A 68 5.84 5.11 4.57
C ARG A 68 5.07 4.29 3.55
N ASN A 69 4.24 4.92 2.72
CA ASN A 69 3.51 4.25 1.65
C ASN A 69 4.45 3.57 0.63
N ALA A 70 5.54 4.24 0.25
CA ALA A 70 6.52 3.66 -0.67
C ALA A 70 7.20 2.41 -0.09
N MET A 71 7.45 2.38 1.23
CA MET A 71 8.00 1.19 1.89
C MET A 71 7.00 0.05 1.96
N ILE A 72 5.75 0.34 2.31
CA ILE A 72 4.66 -0.66 2.30
C ILE A 72 4.53 -1.27 0.90
N LEU A 73 4.41 -0.44 -0.13
CA LEU A 73 4.30 -0.93 -1.50
C LEU A 73 5.51 -1.76 -1.93
N LYS A 74 6.72 -1.35 -1.55
CA LYS A 74 7.94 -2.12 -1.82
C LYS A 74 7.92 -3.49 -1.14
N THR A 75 7.42 -3.57 0.08
CA THR A 75 7.29 -4.84 0.81
C THR A 75 6.22 -5.72 0.16
N LEU A 76 5.06 -5.16 -0.19
CA LEU A 76 3.99 -5.87 -0.92
C LEU A 76 4.48 -6.41 -2.27
N ASP A 77 5.21 -5.59 -3.03
CA ASP A 77 5.77 -6.00 -4.32
C ASP A 77 6.81 -7.11 -4.16
N ALA A 78 7.65 -7.04 -3.12
CA ALA A 78 8.65 -8.06 -2.85
C ALA A 78 8.03 -9.41 -2.43
N MET A 79 6.97 -9.38 -1.61
CA MET A 79 6.33 -10.61 -1.12
C MET A 79 5.46 -11.30 -2.19
N THR A 80 4.95 -10.55 -3.18
CA THR A 80 4.10 -11.06 -4.26
C THR A 80 4.86 -11.32 -5.56
N LYS A 81 6.17 -11.06 -5.58
CA LYS A 81 7.00 -11.20 -6.77
C LYS A 81 7.01 -12.65 -7.30
N GLY A 82 6.72 -12.80 -8.59
CA GLY A 82 6.67 -14.11 -9.27
C GLY A 82 5.38 -14.89 -9.01
N LYS A 83 4.39 -14.26 -8.37
CA LYS A 83 3.05 -14.82 -8.13
C LYS A 83 1.97 -13.88 -8.67
N GLU A 84 2.32 -13.03 -9.64
CA GLU A 84 1.39 -12.05 -10.20
C GLU A 84 0.32 -12.77 -11.05
N VAL A 85 -0.93 -12.40 -10.83
CA VAL A 85 -2.10 -12.88 -11.57
C VAL A 85 -2.42 -11.92 -12.71
N THR A 86 -2.53 -12.42 -13.94
CA THR A 86 -2.98 -11.59 -15.06
C THR A 86 -4.49 -11.45 -15.02
N ILE A 87 -4.98 -10.22 -15.03
CA ILE A 87 -6.41 -9.90 -15.02
C ILE A 87 -6.79 -9.45 -16.44
N GLU A 88 -7.42 -10.34 -17.18
CA GLU A 88 -7.87 -10.10 -18.56
C GLU A 88 -9.33 -9.67 -18.63
N ASN A 89 -10.13 -10.11 -17.69
CA ASN A 89 -11.57 -9.89 -17.67
C ASN A 89 -12.08 -9.75 -16.23
N LEU A 90 -13.40 -9.53 -16.12
CA LEU A 90 -14.08 -9.35 -14.85
C LEU A 90 -14.11 -10.62 -13.99
N ASP A 91 -14.21 -11.77 -14.66
CA ASP A 91 -14.31 -13.05 -13.96
C ASP A 91 -12.95 -13.38 -13.29
N SER A 92 -11.83 -13.19 -14.00
CA SER A 92 -10.49 -13.35 -13.40
C SER A 92 -10.19 -12.38 -12.24
N LEU A 93 -10.85 -11.21 -12.21
CA LEU A 93 -10.76 -10.31 -11.07
C LEU A 93 -11.59 -10.82 -9.88
N LYS A 94 -12.75 -11.44 -10.13
CA LYS A 94 -13.57 -12.08 -9.07
C LYS A 94 -12.92 -13.32 -8.49
N ASP A 95 -12.24 -14.10 -9.32
CA ASP A 95 -11.53 -15.32 -8.89
C ASP A 95 -10.49 -15.02 -7.81
N ILE A 96 -9.88 -13.83 -7.83
CA ILE A 96 -8.94 -13.41 -6.79
C ILE A 96 -9.60 -13.40 -5.41
N PHE A 97 -10.84 -12.91 -5.30
CA PHE A 97 -11.54 -12.79 -4.01
C PHE A 97 -12.25 -14.08 -3.62
N ASN A 98 -12.73 -14.85 -4.61
CA ASN A 98 -13.57 -16.01 -4.36
C ASN A 98 -12.81 -17.33 -4.20
N GLU A 99 -11.63 -17.44 -4.88
CA GLU A 99 -10.88 -18.70 -4.93
C GLU A 99 -9.45 -18.59 -4.42
N GLN A 100 -8.80 -17.41 -4.62
CA GLN A 100 -7.38 -17.28 -4.34
C GLN A 100 -7.07 -16.70 -2.96
N LEU A 101 -7.95 -15.84 -2.43
CA LEU A 101 -7.85 -15.33 -1.07
C LEU A 101 -8.63 -16.25 -0.12
N ASP A 102 -8.07 -16.46 1.06
CA ASP A 102 -8.81 -17.11 2.15
C ASP A 102 -10.06 -16.27 2.49
N PRO A 103 -11.23 -16.89 2.71
CA PRO A 103 -12.46 -16.17 3.07
C PRO A 103 -12.31 -15.22 4.25
N ALA A 104 -11.56 -15.58 5.29
CA ALA A 104 -11.31 -14.73 6.44
C ALA A 104 -10.52 -13.46 6.09
N ILE A 105 -9.66 -13.51 5.06
CA ILE A 105 -8.90 -12.38 4.53
C ILE A 105 -9.75 -11.58 3.56
N ALA A 106 -10.54 -12.25 2.72
CA ALA A 106 -11.41 -11.62 1.74
C ALA A 106 -12.44 -10.69 2.38
N ASP A 107 -12.99 -11.03 3.54
CA ASP A 107 -13.95 -10.21 4.29
C ASP A 107 -13.44 -8.81 4.65
N ASN A 108 -12.13 -8.65 4.85
CA ASN A 108 -11.48 -7.38 5.17
C ASN A 108 -10.62 -6.85 4.04
N ALA A 109 -10.73 -7.42 2.85
CA ALA A 109 -9.88 -7.08 1.73
C ALA A 109 -10.10 -5.65 1.23
N VAL A 110 -9.01 -5.02 0.83
CA VAL A 110 -8.99 -3.74 0.16
C VAL A 110 -8.27 -3.85 -1.18
N VAL A 111 -8.64 -3.01 -2.11
CA VAL A 111 -8.03 -2.94 -3.44
C VAL A 111 -7.13 -1.72 -3.54
N ILE A 112 -5.84 -1.93 -3.83
CA ILE A 112 -4.92 -0.83 -4.10
C ILE A 112 -4.56 -0.84 -5.57
N THR A 113 -4.77 0.29 -6.26
CA THR A 113 -4.33 0.46 -7.64
C THR A 113 -3.92 1.91 -7.93
N ASN A 114 -3.31 2.14 -9.08
CA ASN A 114 -2.95 3.48 -9.51
C ASN A 114 -4.10 4.18 -10.26
N GLN A 115 -3.89 5.44 -10.64
CA GLN A 115 -4.90 6.23 -11.37
C GLN A 115 -5.33 5.60 -12.69
N SER A 116 -4.43 4.90 -13.41
CA SER A 116 -4.76 4.24 -14.68
C SER A 116 -5.58 2.97 -14.47
N GLY A 117 -5.14 2.10 -13.55
CA GLY A 117 -5.90 0.91 -13.19
C GLY A 117 -7.29 1.27 -12.63
N PHE A 118 -7.36 2.31 -11.80
CA PHE A 118 -8.65 2.81 -11.34
C PHE A 118 -9.55 3.29 -12.51
N ASN A 119 -8.99 4.04 -13.47
CA ASN A 119 -9.74 4.51 -14.64
C ASN A 119 -10.22 3.35 -15.52
N TYR A 120 -9.41 2.30 -15.64
CA TYR A 120 -9.80 1.09 -16.35
C TYR A 120 -10.98 0.41 -15.64
N LEU A 121 -10.87 0.15 -14.34
CA LEU A 121 -11.93 -0.45 -13.55
C LEU A 121 -13.22 0.38 -13.54
N ASP A 122 -13.11 1.72 -13.53
CA ASP A 122 -14.25 2.63 -13.52
C ASP A 122 -15.04 2.64 -14.84
N LYS A 123 -14.40 2.23 -15.93
CA LYS A 123 -15.01 2.11 -17.25
C LYS A 123 -15.58 0.73 -17.53
N LEU A 124 -15.19 -0.27 -16.75
CA LEU A 124 -15.69 -1.63 -16.91
C LEU A 124 -17.19 -1.69 -16.60
N LYS A 125 -17.89 -2.40 -17.45
CA LYS A 125 -19.34 -2.64 -17.32
C LYS A 125 -19.62 -4.13 -17.30
N ASP A 126 -20.69 -4.48 -16.62
CA ASP A 126 -21.26 -5.83 -16.68
C ASP A 126 -22.00 -6.07 -18.03
N LYS A 127 -22.55 -7.27 -18.19
CA LYS A 127 -23.30 -7.66 -19.39
C LYS A 127 -24.58 -6.82 -19.60
N ASP A 128 -25.11 -6.24 -18.53
CA ASP A 128 -26.30 -5.40 -18.51
C ASP A 128 -25.99 -3.91 -18.72
N GLY A 129 -24.69 -3.56 -18.84
CA GLY A 129 -24.21 -2.20 -19.08
C GLY A 129 -24.01 -1.37 -17.82
N ASN A 130 -24.13 -1.94 -16.62
CA ASN A 130 -23.89 -1.24 -15.36
C ASN A 130 -22.39 -1.16 -15.06
N TYR A 131 -21.97 -0.04 -14.46
CA TYR A 131 -20.58 0.10 -14.00
C TYR A 131 -20.30 -0.77 -12.77
N ILE A 132 -19.15 -1.43 -12.78
CA ILE A 132 -18.73 -2.33 -11.69
C ILE A 132 -18.37 -1.56 -10.43
N LEU A 133 -17.82 -0.36 -10.58
CA LEU A 133 -17.48 0.48 -9.44
C LEU A 133 -18.71 1.23 -8.93
N GLN A 134 -19.10 0.86 -7.72
CA GLN A 134 -20.22 1.48 -7.02
C GLN A 134 -19.73 2.58 -6.07
N LYS A 135 -20.59 3.53 -5.74
CA LYS A 135 -20.30 4.54 -4.72
C LYS A 135 -20.33 3.89 -3.35
N ASP A 136 -19.34 4.21 -2.52
CA ASP A 136 -19.34 3.82 -1.12
C ASP A 136 -20.46 4.59 -0.37
N PRO A 137 -21.49 3.92 0.13
CA PRO A 137 -22.59 4.57 0.83
C PRO A 137 -22.19 5.15 2.18
N THR A 138 -21.07 4.69 2.76
CA THR A 138 -20.61 5.12 4.08
C THR A 138 -19.73 6.36 4.03
N GLN A 139 -19.16 6.68 2.86
CA GLN A 139 -18.32 7.85 2.67
C GLN A 139 -19.07 8.96 1.94
N GLN A 140 -19.22 10.11 2.61
CA GLN A 140 -19.73 11.34 1.98
C GLN A 140 -18.81 11.87 0.86
N THR A 141 -17.58 11.39 0.79
CA THR A 141 -16.56 11.73 -0.19
C THR A 141 -16.37 10.60 -1.21
N LYS A 142 -15.87 10.94 -2.36
CA LYS A 142 -15.63 10.20 -3.62
C LYS A 142 -15.04 8.76 -3.53
N GLY A 143 -15.28 8.03 -2.44
CA GLY A 143 -14.92 6.61 -2.30
C GLY A 143 -15.72 5.76 -3.29
N LYS A 144 -15.06 4.81 -3.94
CA LYS A 144 -15.71 3.79 -4.75
C LYS A 144 -15.33 2.41 -4.24
N MET A 145 -16.27 1.49 -4.35
CA MET A 145 -16.11 0.08 -3.97
C MET A 145 -16.16 -0.78 -5.23
N LEU A 146 -15.29 -1.75 -5.30
CA LEU A 146 -15.31 -2.77 -6.33
C LEU A 146 -16.39 -3.79 -5.96
N PHE A 147 -17.27 -4.11 -6.88
CA PHE A 147 -18.43 -5.00 -6.69
C PHE A 147 -19.41 -4.58 -5.58
N GLY A 148 -19.28 -3.37 -5.03
CA GLY A 148 -20.06 -2.92 -3.88
C GLY A 148 -19.56 -3.40 -2.51
N GLU A 149 -18.44 -4.14 -2.46
CA GLU A 149 -17.91 -4.82 -1.26
C GLU A 149 -16.52 -4.32 -0.89
N TYR A 150 -15.61 -4.22 -1.87
CA TYR A 150 -14.18 -3.96 -1.60
C TYR A 150 -13.82 -2.49 -1.82
N PRO A 151 -13.38 -1.78 -0.77
CA PRO A 151 -12.97 -0.38 -0.89
C PRO A 151 -11.69 -0.22 -1.73
N ILE A 152 -11.65 0.80 -2.59
CA ILE A 152 -10.51 1.04 -3.48
C ILE A 152 -9.66 2.19 -2.99
N ILE A 153 -8.38 1.92 -2.78
CA ILE A 153 -7.34 2.90 -2.49
C ILE A 153 -6.64 3.29 -3.79
N LYS A 154 -6.91 4.50 -4.25
CA LYS A 154 -6.31 5.04 -5.48
C LYS A 154 -5.02 5.78 -5.18
N LEU A 155 -3.90 5.29 -5.73
CA LEU A 155 -2.59 5.91 -5.63
C LEU A 155 -2.23 6.71 -6.89
N SER A 156 -1.27 7.64 -6.74
CA SER A 156 -0.76 8.37 -7.90
C SER A 156 0.12 7.46 -8.77
N LYS A 157 0.16 7.74 -10.10
CA LYS A 157 1.06 7.06 -11.04
C LYS A 157 2.55 7.19 -10.67
N LYS A 158 2.91 8.23 -9.91
CA LYS A 158 4.29 8.43 -9.41
C LYS A 158 4.64 7.49 -8.28
N THR A 159 3.64 7.10 -7.48
CA THR A 159 3.83 6.21 -6.33
C THR A 159 3.75 4.74 -6.74
N LEU A 160 2.84 4.42 -7.64
CA LEU A 160 2.63 3.08 -8.19
C LEU A 160 2.56 3.21 -9.71
N ALA A 161 3.65 2.90 -10.40
CA ALA A 161 3.76 3.04 -11.86
C ALA A 161 3.08 1.88 -12.58
N SER A 162 2.58 2.15 -13.78
CA SER A 162 2.16 1.11 -14.73
C SER A 162 3.34 0.72 -15.60
N GLU A 163 3.42 -0.54 -15.96
CA GLU A 163 4.42 -1.06 -16.89
C GLU A 163 3.93 -0.90 -18.33
N LYS A 164 4.84 -0.61 -19.25
CA LYS A 164 4.54 -0.52 -20.68
C LYS A 164 4.66 -1.89 -21.31
N ILE A 165 3.70 -2.24 -22.16
CA ILE A 165 3.78 -3.39 -23.04
C ILE A 165 4.34 -2.88 -24.36
N MET A 166 5.56 -3.32 -24.70
CA MET A 166 6.21 -2.95 -25.95
C MET A 166 5.87 -3.98 -27.03
N ASN A 167 5.70 -3.50 -28.25
CA ASN A 167 5.57 -4.36 -29.42
C ASN A 167 6.89 -5.11 -29.69
N THR A 168 6.84 -6.10 -30.54
CA THR A 168 7.98 -6.89 -31.01
C THR A 168 9.08 -6.05 -31.67
N ASP A 169 8.77 -4.86 -32.15
CA ASP A 169 9.73 -3.89 -32.70
C ASP A 169 10.54 -3.14 -31.59
N GLY A 170 10.12 -3.24 -30.33
CA GLY A 170 10.74 -2.58 -29.18
C GLY A 170 10.57 -1.06 -29.12
N HIS A 171 9.83 -0.46 -30.06
CA HIS A 171 9.65 0.99 -30.17
C HIS A 171 8.20 1.44 -29.97
N THR A 172 7.24 0.62 -30.35
CA THR A 172 5.82 0.96 -30.26
C THR A 172 5.23 0.42 -28.95
N ILE A 173 4.37 1.22 -28.30
CA ILE A 173 3.69 0.80 -27.09
C ILE A 173 2.34 0.20 -27.50
N ASP A 174 2.14 -1.08 -27.25
CA ASP A 174 0.90 -1.82 -27.54
C ASP A 174 -0.11 -1.72 -26.41
N GLY A 175 0.36 -1.41 -25.20
CA GLY A 175 -0.54 -1.32 -24.06
C GLY A 175 0.17 -0.98 -22.75
N TYR A 176 -0.58 -1.12 -21.67
CA TYR A 176 -0.08 -0.95 -20.31
C TYR A 176 -0.55 -2.09 -19.40
N LYS A 177 0.32 -2.47 -18.48
CA LYS A 177 -0.04 -3.31 -17.34
C LYS A 177 -0.18 -2.43 -16.10
N HIS A 178 -1.36 -2.42 -15.53
CA HIS A 178 -1.66 -1.64 -14.32
C HIS A 178 -1.61 -2.57 -13.11
N PRO A 179 -0.74 -2.28 -12.13
CA PRO A 179 -0.68 -3.09 -10.92
C PRO A 179 -1.92 -2.89 -10.05
N ILE A 180 -2.40 -3.98 -9.49
CA ILE A 180 -3.46 -4.02 -8.50
C ILE A 180 -3.04 -4.96 -7.37
N PHE A 181 -3.27 -4.57 -6.13
CA PHE A 181 -3.10 -5.42 -4.96
C PHE A 181 -4.47 -5.61 -4.31
N CYS A 182 -4.84 -6.87 -4.08
CA CYS A 182 -6.10 -7.26 -3.47
C CYS A 182 -5.81 -8.07 -2.21
N GLY A 183 -6.45 -7.75 -1.09
CA GLY A 183 -6.29 -8.49 0.17
C GLY A 183 -6.31 -7.62 1.41
N ASP A 184 -6.10 -8.22 2.59
CA ASP A 184 -6.03 -7.50 3.85
C ASP A 184 -4.61 -7.02 4.14
N LEU A 185 -4.42 -5.71 4.11
CA LEU A 185 -3.13 -5.08 4.37
C LEU A 185 -2.67 -5.19 5.83
N LYS A 186 -3.59 -5.36 6.77
CA LYS A 186 -3.27 -5.44 8.19
C LYS A 186 -2.64 -6.78 8.52
N GLU A 187 -3.15 -7.84 7.89
CA GLU A 187 -2.58 -9.18 8.01
C GLU A 187 -1.32 -9.33 7.16
N ALA A 188 -1.24 -8.66 6.00
CA ALA A 188 -0.13 -8.80 5.07
C ALA A 188 1.18 -8.20 5.58
N VAL A 189 1.14 -7.00 6.19
CA VAL A 189 2.35 -6.25 6.56
C VAL A 189 2.20 -5.53 7.88
N THR A 190 3.28 -5.56 8.68
CA THR A 190 3.37 -4.79 9.92
C THR A 190 4.40 -3.68 9.79
N LEU A 191 4.02 -2.47 10.22
CA LEU A 191 4.90 -1.32 10.31
C LEU A 191 5.43 -1.22 11.74
N PHE A 192 6.73 -1.46 11.90
CA PHE A 192 7.45 -1.31 13.18
C PHE A 192 7.95 0.12 13.31
N ASP A 193 7.26 0.93 14.10
CA ASP A 193 7.60 2.33 14.35
C ASP A 193 8.26 2.46 15.74
N ARG A 194 9.50 2.96 15.78
CA ARG A 194 10.25 3.05 17.04
C ARG A 194 10.15 4.43 17.68
N ASN A 195 9.90 5.47 16.92
CA ASN A 195 9.82 6.85 17.42
C ASN A 195 8.86 7.66 16.56
N VAL A 196 8.15 8.56 17.22
CA VAL A 196 7.39 9.61 16.53
C VAL A 196 8.35 10.46 15.68
N LEU A 197 7.86 10.92 14.52
CA LEU A 197 8.56 11.85 13.67
C LEU A 197 9.16 13.00 14.49
N THR A 198 10.48 13.17 14.41
CA THR A 198 11.18 14.27 15.10
C THR A 198 11.53 15.38 14.12
N ILE A 199 11.28 16.62 14.51
CA ILE A 199 11.62 17.83 13.76
C ILE A 199 12.51 18.67 14.68
N ASP A 200 13.79 18.81 14.31
CA ASP A 200 14.77 19.59 15.06
C ASP A 200 15.13 20.85 14.26
N LEU A 201 15.11 22.01 14.89
CA LEU A 201 15.53 23.28 14.34
C LEU A 201 16.94 23.63 14.85
N ASN A 202 17.81 24.08 13.97
CA ASN A 202 19.16 24.56 14.32
C ASN A 202 19.60 25.69 13.41
N ASP A 203 20.08 26.76 13.99
CA ASP A 203 20.63 27.96 13.33
C ASP A 203 22.16 28.09 13.49
N LYS A 204 22.81 27.28 14.34
CA LYS A 204 24.18 27.48 14.82
C LYS A 204 25.23 26.51 14.24
N GLY A 205 24.89 25.64 13.31
CA GLY A 205 25.83 24.61 12.88
C GLY A 205 25.99 24.49 11.38
N ALA A 206 27.07 23.82 10.94
CA ALA A 206 27.30 23.39 9.55
C ALA A 206 27.20 24.50 8.47
N GLY A 207 27.76 25.68 8.73
CA GLY A 207 27.74 26.81 7.81
C GLY A 207 26.36 27.47 7.68
N LEU A 208 25.48 27.28 8.64
CA LEU A 208 24.17 27.97 8.72
C LEU A 208 24.33 29.37 9.27
N TRP A 209 25.15 29.54 10.31
CA TRP A 209 25.44 30.81 10.95
C TRP A 209 26.04 31.84 9.97
N ASP A 210 27.04 31.42 9.20
CA ASP A 210 27.75 32.31 8.24
C ASP A 210 26.86 32.79 7.10
N LYS A 211 25.70 32.14 6.89
CA LYS A 211 24.78 32.42 5.78
C LYS A 211 23.41 32.88 6.25
N ASP A 212 23.28 33.15 7.53
CA ASP A 212 22.00 33.51 8.16
C ASP A 212 20.86 32.57 7.77
N MET A 213 21.08 31.26 8.01
CA MET A 213 20.15 30.19 7.64
C MET A 213 19.74 29.35 8.83
N THR A 214 18.50 28.90 8.82
CA THR A 214 17.98 27.90 9.76
C THR A 214 17.84 26.54 9.06
N GLY A 215 18.36 25.52 9.70
CA GLY A 215 18.21 24.11 9.26
C GLY A 215 17.07 23.43 9.99
N ILE A 216 16.15 22.87 9.25
CA ILE A 216 15.05 22.03 9.75
C ILE A 216 15.42 20.58 9.46
N LYS A 217 15.79 19.80 10.49
CA LYS A 217 16.12 18.39 10.36
C LYS A 217 14.91 17.55 10.70
N VAL A 218 14.49 16.74 9.75
CA VAL A 218 13.39 15.78 9.90
C VAL A 218 13.98 14.37 10.01
N ARG A 219 13.49 13.60 10.98
CA ARG A 219 13.96 12.24 11.22
C ARG A 219 12.77 11.35 11.57
N ASP A 220 12.65 10.23 10.84
CA ASP A 220 11.69 9.16 11.05
C ASP A 220 12.44 7.82 11.18
N ARG A 221 11.98 6.91 12.05
CA ARG A 221 12.62 5.62 12.27
C ARG A 221 11.58 4.51 12.29
N PHE A 222 11.51 3.78 11.20
CA PHE A 222 10.55 2.68 11.05
C PHE A 222 11.10 1.59 10.13
N ASP A 223 10.46 0.44 10.18
CA ASP A 223 10.64 -0.66 9.24
C ASP A 223 9.28 -1.25 8.88
N VAL A 224 9.19 -1.91 7.72
CA VAL A 224 7.98 -2.60 7.27
C VAL A 224 8.37 -4.01 6.90
N GLN A 225 7.74 -4.98 7.54
CA GLN A 225 8.00 -6.40 7.31
C GLN A 225 6.73 -7.12 6.85
N PRO A 226 6.86 -8.12 5.96
CA PRO A 226 5.76 -9.00 5.62
C PRO A 226 5.44 -9.90 6.81
N VAL A 227 4.17 -10.15 7.05
CA VAL A 227 3.67 -11.07 8.07
C VAL A 227 3.07 -12.28 7.38
N ASP A 228 1.95 -12.09 6.69
CA ASP A 228 1.31 -13.14 5.93
C ASP A 228 1.41 -12.88 4.42
N LYS A 229 2.10 -13.79 3.72
CA LYS A 229 2.28 -13.70 2.27
C LYS A 229 1.03 -14.14 1.49
N GLY A 230 0.13 -14.85 2.10
CA GLY A 230 -1.14 -15.26 1.53
C GLY A 230 -2.22 -14.17 1.62
N ALA A 231 -2.02 -13.18 2.52
CA ALA A 231 -3.02 -12.15 2.77
C ALA A 231 -3.18 -11.12 1.65
N VAL A 232 -2.25 -11.05 0.68
CA VAL A 232 -2.33 -10.13 -0.47
C VAL A 232 -1.91 -10.81 -1.76
N ILE A 233 -2.70 -10.62 -2.79
CA ILE A 233 -2.44 -11.05 -4.17
C ILE A 233 -2.16 -9.82 -5.03
N LYS A 234 -1.11 -9.89 -5.85
CA LYS A 234 -0.80 -8.90 -6.86
C LYS A 234 -1.37 -9.33 -8.19
N GLY A 235 -2.27 -8.53 -8.74
CA GLY A 235 -2.76 -8.66 -10.09
C GLY A 235 -2.15 -7.64 -11.05
N GLN A 236 -2.18 -7.94 -12.34
CA GLN A 236 -1.82 -7.03 -13.41
C GLN A 236 -2.99 -6.91 -14.37
N ILE A 237 -3.59 -5.72 -14.42
CA ILE A 237 -4.66 -5.40 -15.37
C ILE A 237 -4.01 -5.01 -16.69
N THR A 238 -4.30 -5.75 -17.75
CA THR A 238 -3.77 -5.47 -19.09
C THR A 238 -4.74 -4.57 -19.86
N GLU A 239 -4.29 -3.37 -20.23
CA GLU A 239 -4.99 -2.45 -21.13
C GLU A 239 -4.25 -2.42 -22.47
N VAL A 240 -4.89 -2.95 -23.53
CA VAL A 240 -4.37 -2.91 -24.90
C VAL A 240 -4.86 -1.63 -25.57
N ILE A 241 -3.94 -0.86 -26.18
CA ILE A 241 -4.27 0.43 -26.82
C ILE A 241 -4.66 0.25 -28.29
N ASN A 242 -4.08 -0.79 -28.93
CA ASN A 242 -4.30 -1.08 -30.34
C ASN A 242 -5.05 -2.42 -30.46
N GLY A 243 -6.35 -2.34 -30.52
CA GLY A 243 -7.25 -3.41 -30.90
C GLY A 243 -8.17 -2.94 -32.00
#